data_729f8914314ec42522169985a5ae31d1
#
_entry.id   729f8914314ec42522169985a5ae31d1
#
_cell.length_a   1.000
_cell.length_b   1.000
_cell.length_c   1.000
_cell.angle_alpha   90.00
_cell.angle_beta   90.00
_cell.angle_gamma   90.00
#
_symmetry.space_group_name_H-M   'P 1'
#
loop_
_entity.id
_entity.type
_entity.pdbx_description
1 polymer ?
#
loop_
_entity_poly.entity_id
_entity_poly.type
_entity_poly.pdbx_seq_one_letter_code
_entity_poly.pdbx_strand_id
1 'polypeptide(L)'
;MSDYKTQIVVIAGGPSGLSAAVQAAEDGAEVIVVEKAAAIGGAANMGMGPLGIGTRYQKQQMEDITVEKAFNMFMEYTHYNVDARLVKRYFEQSAETIEWLEDMGVEFEGAYRYFPKSEPTWHIVKTDQGIGPRAASFMNKALYARAQELGVKVLLETPAKKIIMKDGKVAGVLAVDKDGKDIEITCKAAIVC
;
A
#
# COMPACT_ATOMS: atom_id res chain seq x y z
N MET A 1 -3.39 1.28 -32.19
CA MET A 1 -2.21 1.79 -31.44
C MET A 1 -2.63 1.86 -29.99
N SER A 2 -1.74 1.47 -29.05
CA SER A 2 -2.03 1.62 -27.60
C SER A 2 -2.12 3.10 -27.25
N ASP A 3 -3.02 3.46 -26.34
CA ASP A 3 -3.22 4.85 -25.91
C ASP A 3 -2.09 5.31 -24.96
N TYR A 4 -1.51 4.36 -24.20
CA TYR A 4 -0.40 4.58 -23.28
C TYR A 4 0.64 3.47 -23.37
N LYS A 5 1.87 3.78 -22.94
CA LYS A 5 2.97 2.83 -22.82
C LYS A 5 3.74 3.08 -21.54
N THR A 6 4.10 2.01 -20.81
CA THR A 6 4.89 2.06 -19.59
C THR A 6 5.63 0.73 -19.38
N GLN A 7 6.46 0.62 -18.35
CA GLN A 7 7.07 -0.66 -17.97
C GLN A 7 6.14 -1.46 -17.07
N ILE A 8 5.50 -0.80 -16.09
CA ILE A 8 4.63 -1.44 -15.10
C ILE A 8 3.29 -0.73 -15.04
N VAL A 9 2.21 -1.49 -15.07
CA VAL A 9 0.86 -0.99 -14.72
C VAL A 9 0.50 -1.53 -13.34
N VAL A 10 0.17 -0.62 -12.42
CA VAL A 10 -0.40 -0.97 -11.12
C VAL A 10 -1.91 -0.80 -11.18
N ILE A 11 -2.63 -1.85 -10.82
CA ILE A 11 -4.10 -1.88 -10.85
C ILE A 11 -4.63 -1.67 -9.44
N ALA A 12 -5.23 -0.56 -9.20
CA ALA A 12 -5.80 0.06 -8.00
C ALA A 12 -4.84 1.05 -7.29
N GLY A 13 -5.42 2.18 -6.88
CA GLY A 13 -4.73 3.31 -6.19
C GLY A 13 -4.94 3.32 -4.67
N GLY A 14 -5.19 2.14 -4.05
CA GLY A 14 -5.13 1.98 -2.60
C GLY A 14 -3.69 2.00 -2.06
N PRO A 15 -3.48 1.87 -0.73
CA PRO A 15 -2.12 1.94 -0.16
C PRO A 15 -1.19 0.85 -0.72
N SER A 16 -1.68 -0.36 -0.96
CA SER A 16 -0.86 -1.42 -1.58
C SER A 16 -0.41 -1.05 -2.99
N GLY A 17 -1.31 -0.50 -3.82
CA GLY A 17 -0.97 -0.06 -5.16
C GLY A 17 -0.07 1.16 -5.18
N LEU A 18 -0.33 2.15 -4.32
CA LEU A 18 0.53 3.32 -4.20
C LEU A 18 1.94 2.93 -3.72
N SER A 19 2.05 2.04 -2.72
CA SER A 19 3.35 1.54 -2.25
C SER A 19 4.10 0.77 -3.34
N ALA A 20 3.41 -0.10 -4.07
CA ALA A 20 4.02 -0.81 -5.20
C ALA A 20 4.49 0.14 -6.30
N ALA A 21 3.72 1.19 -6.58
CA ALA A 21 4.06 2.19 -7.59
C ALA A 21 5.26 3.05 -7.17
N VAL A 22 5.29 3.49 -5.91
CA VAL A 22 6.43 4.26 -5.35
C VAL A 22 7.69 3.42 -5.40
N GLN A 23 7.66 2.20 -4.85
CA GLN A 23 8.84 1.32 -4.83
C GLN A 23 9.34 1.02 -6.25
N ALA A 24 8.45 0.68 -7.17
CA ALA A 24 8.85 0.42 -8.55
C ALA A 24 9.48 1.64 -9.24
N ALA A 25 8.97 2.84 -8.95
CA ALA A 25 9.52 4.08 -9.49
C ALA A 25 10.85 4.47 -8.83
N GLU A 26 11.04 4.21 -7.54
CA GLU A 26 12.32 4.35 -6.83
C GLU A 26 13.38 3.42 -7.42
N ASP A 27 12.99 2.22 -7.85
CA ASP A 27 13.84 1.27 -8.57
C ASP A 27 14.07 1.65 -10.06
N GLY A 28 13.56 2.81 -10.49
CA GLY A 28 13.78 3.38 -11.83
C GLY A 28 12.82 2.89 -12.91
N ALA A 29 11.71 2.26 -12.55
CA ALA A 29 10.71 1.85 -13.53
C ALA A 29 9.75 2.99 -13.88
N GLU A 30 9.33 3.04 -15.16
CA GLU A 30 8.18 3.84 -15.57
C GLU A 30 6.88 3.15 -15.14
N VAL A 31 6.03 3.87 -14.39
CA VAL A 31 4.81 3.30 -13.78
C VAL A 31 3.58 4.11 -14.14
N ILE A 32 2.49 3.40 -14.46
CA ILE A 32 1.14 3.95 -14.54
C ILE A 32 0.25 3.21 -13.53
N VAL A 33 -0.45 3.97 -12.69
CA VAL A 33 -1.51 3.44 -11.81
C VAL A 33 -2.86 3.69 -12.46
N VAL A 34 -3.71 2.68 -12.50
CA VAL A 34 -5.12 2.82 -12.88
C VAL A 34 -6.01 2.64 -11.65
N GLU A 35 -6.86 3.60 -11.38
CA GLU A 35 -7.78 3.61 -10.23
C GLU A 35 -9.21 3.85 -10.72
N LYS A 36 -10.13 3.01 -10.28
CA LYS A 36 -11.55 3.09 -10.67
C LYS A 36 -12.32 4.28 -10.06
N ALA A 37 -11.87 4.72 -8.88
CA ALA A 37 -12.51 5.82 -8.18
C ALA A 37 -11.98 7.19 -8.64
N ALA A 38 -12.70 8.24 -8.31
CA ALA A 38 -12.29 9.63 -8.55
C ALA A 38 -11.18 10.11 -7.57
N ALA A 39 -10.77 9.26 -6.62
CA ALA A 39 -9.73 9.57 -5.64
C ALA A 39 -8.91 8.32 -5.27
N ILE A 40 -7.67 8.55 -4.86
CA ILE A 40 -6.75 7.51 -4.36
C ILE A 40 -7.07 7.09 -2.93
N GLY A 41 -6.46 5.98 -2.47
CA GLY A 41 -6.43 5.53 -1.09
C GLY A 41 -7.46 4.43 -0.75
N GLY A 42 -8.49 4.24 -1.56
CA GLY A 42 -9.47 3.17 -1.41
C GLY A 42 -10.08 3.08 0.00
N ALA A 43 -10.35 1.87 0.46
CA ALA A 43 -10.93 1.61 1.79
C ALA A 43 -10.02 2.05 2.95
N ALA A 44 -8.70 2.09 2.74
CA ALA A 44 -7.76 2.53 3.78
C ALA A 44 -7.92 4.01 4.17
N ASN A 45 -8.57 4.83 3.33
CA ASN A 45 -8.91 6.20 3.72
C ASN A 45 -9.85 6.27 4.95
N MET A 46 -10.52 5.19 5.30
CA MET A 46 -11.35 5.09 6.50
C MET A 46 -10.57 4.55 7.72
N GLY A 47 -9.36 4.05 7.51
CA GLY A 47 -8.50 3.51 8.55
C GLY A 47 -7.77 4.59 9.34
N MET A 48 -6.93 4.16 10.28
CA MET A 48 -6.18 5.05 11.17
C MET A 48 -4.66 4.90 11.00
N GLY A 49 -4.18 3.80 10.46
CA GLY A 49 -2.77 3.56 10.21
C GLY A 49 -2.41 2.09 10.08
N PRO A 50 -1.15 1.79 9.76
CA PRO A 50 -0.66 0.44 9.51
C PRO A 50 -0.30 -0.30 10.80
N LEU A 51 -0.11 -1.62 10.67
CA LEU A 51 0.51 -2.47 11.70
C LEU A 51 2.04 -2.40 11.57
N GLY A 52 2.73 -2.39 12.71
CA GLY A 52 4.18 -2.50 12.77
C GLY A 52 4.64 -3.33 13.97
N ILE A 53 5.74 -4.07 13.81
CA ILE A 53 6.34 -4.93 14.83
C ILE A 53 7.82 -4.55 14.99
N GLY A 54 8.27 -4.39 16.24
CA GLY A 54 9.66 -4.08 16.56
C GLY A 54 10.08 -2.64 16.21
N THR A 55 9.13 -1.74 16.07
CA THR A 55 9.33 -0.36 15.67
C THR A 55 9.96 0.48 16.77
N ARG A 56 10.51 1.65 16.42
CA ARG A 56 11.04 2.62 17.39
C ARG A 56 9.98 3.10 18.37
N TYR A 57 8.72 3.20 17.96
CA TYR A 57 7.60 3.62 18.81
C TYR A 57 7.35 2.63 19.94
N GLN A 58 7.34 1.34 19.64
CA GLN A 58 7.21 0.29 20.65
C GLN A 58 8.39 0.31 21.62
N LYS A 59 9.62 0.45 21.14
CA LYS A 59 10.82 0.56 21.96
C LYS A 59 10.77 1.77 22.90
N GLN A 60 10.34 2.93 22.41
CA GLN A 60 10.16 4.15 23.23
C GLN A 60 9.09 4.00 24.31
N GLN A 61 8.05 3.20 24.04
CA GLN A 61 7.00 2.87 24.99
C GLN A 61 7.35 1.71 25.92
N MET A 62 8.60 1.20 25.86
CA MET A 62 9.08 0.03 26.61
C MET A 62 8.25 -1.24 26.37
N GLU A 63 7.71 -1.37 25.17
CA GLU A 63 6.94 -2.52 24.73
C GLU A 63 7.84 -3.47 23.94
N ASP A 64 8.06 -4.65 24.49
CA ASP A 64 8.91 -5.69 23.87
C ASP A 64 8.03 -6.66 23.08
N ILE A 65 7.75 -6.28 21.83
CA ILE A 65 7.10 -7.16 20.87
C ILE A 65 8.07 -7.52 19.75
N THR A 66 8.50 -8.78 19.76
CA THR A 66 9.37 -9.33 18.71
C THR A 66 8.53 -9.90 17.55
N VAL A 67 9.17 -10.03 16.38
CA VAL A 67 8.56 -10.68 15.21
C VAL A 67 8.13 -12.11 15.55
N GLU A 68 8.94 -12.85 16.28
CA GLU A 68 8.63 -14.23 16.69
C GLU A 68 7.40 -14.28 17.59
N LYS A 69 7.33 -13.42 18.62
CA LYS A 69 6.16 -13.32 19.51
C LYS A 69 4.90 -12.99 18.73
N ALA A 70 4.95 -11.96 17.89
CA ALA A 70 3.81 -11.53 17.07
C ALA A 70 3.38 -12.63 16.09
N PHE A 71 4.34 -13.30 15.45
CA PHE A 71 4.07 -14.41 14.53
C PHE A 71 3.35 -15.55 15.23
N ASN A 72 3.85 -16.01 16.37
CA ASN A 72 3.25 -17.13 17.12
C ASN A 72 1.81 -16.77 17.56
N MET A 73 1.62 -15.57 18.13
CA MET A 73 0.28 -15.07 18.51
C MET A 73 -0.68 -15.03 17.34
N PHE A 74 -0.24 -14.55 16.19
CA PHE A 74 -1.08 -14.43 15.00
C PHE A 74 -1.43 -15.80 14.40
N MET A 75 -0.47 -16.73 14.38
CA MET A 75 -0.69 -18.09 13.91
C MET A 75 -1.71 -18.83 14.82
N GLU A 76 -1.59 -18.69 16.14
CA GLU A 76 -2.57 -19.24 17.09
C GLU A 76 -3.95 -18.62 16.92
N TYR A 77 -4.03 -17.28 16.82
CA TYR A 77 -5.29 -16.56 16.64
C TYR A 77 -6.03 -16.98 15.35
N THR A 78 -5.29 -17.21 14.27
CA THR A 78 -5.85 -17.62 12.97
C THR A 78 -6.02 -19.14 12.86
N HIS A 79 -5.74 -19.90 13.92
CA HIS A 79 -5.76 -21.37 13.93
C HIS A 79 -4.90 -21.97 12.81
N TYR A 80 -3.77 -21.34 12.48
CA TYR A 80 -2.85 -21.74 11.41
C TYR A 80 -3.48 -21.77 10.00
N ASN A 81 -4.62 -21.13 9.81
CA ASN A 81 -5.33 -21.09 8.52
C ASN A 81 -4.94 -19.86 7.69
N VAL A 82 -3.63 -19.64 7.52
CA VAL A 82 -3.04 -18.52 6.75
C VAL A 82 -1.74 -18.96 6.11
N ASP A 83 -1.25 -18.21 5.12
CA ASP A 83 0.11 -18.42 4.60
C ASP A 83 1.14 -17.90 5.62
N ALA A 84 1.73 -18.84 6.37
CA ALA A 84 2.71 -18.54 7.41
C ALA A 84 3.94 -17.79 6.88
N ARG A 85 4.38 -18.04 5.63
CA ARG A 85 5.52 -17.36 5.02
C ARG A 85 5.21 -15.89 4.73
N LEU A 86 4.00 -15.62 4.24
CA LEU A 86 3.53 -14.27 3.98
C LEU A 86 3.41 -13.47 5.30
N VAL A 87 2.81 -14.07 6.34
CA VAL A 87 2.67 -13.44 7.66
C VAL A 87 4.04 -13.11 8.25
N LYS A 88 4.96 -14.08 8.22
CA LYS A 88 6.32 -13.88 8.75
C LYS A 88 7.04 -12.75 8.02
N ARG A 89 7.02 -12.77 6.69
CA ARG A 89 7.65 -11.71 5.87
C ARG A 89 7.06 -10.34 6.12
N TYR A 90 5.74 -10.25 6.25
CA TYR A 90 5.06 -9.00 6.57
C TYR A 90 5.52 -8.44 7.93
N PHE A 91 5.62 -9.27 8.97
CA PHE A 91 6.07 -8.81 10.28
C PHE A 91 7.56 -8.44 10.30
N GLU A 92 8.40 -9.21 9.62
CA GLU A 92 9.84 -8.91 9.48
C GLU A 92 10.11 -7.55 8.84
N GLN A 93 9.30 -7.17 7.85
CA GLN A 93 9.47 -5.92 7.11
C GLN A 93 8.70 -4.72 7.69
N SER A 94 7.80 -4.96 8.65
CA SER A 94 6.85 -3.92 9.06
C SER A 94 7.51 -2.71 9.74
N ALA A 95 8.61 -2.90 10.49
CA ALA A 95 9.34 -1.78 11.10
C ALA A 95 9.99 -0.89 10.03
N GLU A 96 10.66 -1.51 9.06
CA GLU A 96 11.30 -0.84 7.92
C GLU A 96 10.25 -0.09 7.05
N THR A 97 9.06 -0.69 6.90
CA THR A 97 7.94 -0.04 6.21
C THR A 97 7.44 1.20 6.95
N ILE A 98 7.41 1.20 8.28
CA ILE A 98 7.06 2.39 9.07
C ILE A 98 8.10 3.50 8.83
N GLU A 99 9.40 3.18 8.89
CA GLU A 99 10.49 4.13 8.63
C GLU A 99 10.41 4.69 7.20
N TRP A 100 10.18 3.84 6.21
CA TRP A 100 10.00 4.25 4.81
C TRP A 100 8.82 5.22 4.63
N LEU A 101 7.71 5.02 5.34
CA LEU A 101 6.59 5.95 5.32
C LEU A 101 6.96 7.29 6.00
N GLU A 102 7.75 7.27 7.07
CA GLU A 102 8.25 8.48 7.73
C GLU A 102 9.18 9.29 6.82
N ASP A 103 10.02 8.63 6.03
CA ASP A 103 10.89 9.28 5.03
C ASP A 103 10.09 10.04 3.96
N MET A 104 8.82 9.66 3.74
CA MET A 104 7.89 10.38 2.87
C MET A 104 7.08 11.46 3.60
N GLY A 105 7.39 11.74 4.87
CA GLY A 105 6.71 12.76 5.67
C GLY A 105 5.45 12.29 6.38
N VAL A 106 5.21 10.98 6.48
CA VAL A 106 4.14 10.46 7.34
C VAL A 106 4.59 10.54 8.80
N GLU A 107 3.82 11.22 9.63
CA GLU A 107 4.04 11.23 11.09
C GLU A 107 3.09 10.26 11.77
N PHE A 108 3.57 9.59 12.83
CA PHE A 108 2.76 8.71 13.66
C PHE A 108 2.67 9.24 15.10
N GLU A 109 1.49 9.09 15.71
CA GLU A 109 1.26 9.42 17.13
C GLU A 109 1.95 8.42 18.06
N GLY A 110 2.17 7.19 17.61
CA GLY A 110 2.77 6.10 18.37
C GLY A 110 2.17 4.75 17.99
N ALA A 111 2.56 3.71 18.75
CA ALA A 111 2.02 2.37 18.65
C ALA A 111 0.92 2.16 19.70
N TYR A 112 -0.26 1.73 19.27
CA TYR A 112 -1.45 1.63 20.11
C TYR A 112 -2.00 0.20 20.16
N ARG A 113 -2.69 -0.10 21.25
CA ARG A 113 -3.47 -1.33 21.44
C ARG A 113 -4.87 -1.11 20.88
N TYR A 114 -5.33 -2.01 20.02
CA TYR A 114 -6.71 -1.96 19.57
C TYR A 114 -7.70 -2.41 20.66
N PHE A 115 -7.32 -3.45 21.41
CA PHE A 115 -8.04 -3.93 22.59
C PHE A 115 -7.16 -3.85 23.84
N PRO A 116 -7.70 -3.71 25.05
CA PRO A 116 -6.93 -3.55 26.28
C PRO A 116 -5.88 -4.64 26.54
N LYS A 117 -6.11 -5.86 26.05
CA LYS A 117 -5.20 -7.01 26.19
C LYS A 117 -4.39 -7.34 24.93
N SER A 118 -4.53 -6.57 23.85
CA SER A 118 -3.74 -6.78 22.65
C SER A 118 -2.37 -6.15 22.76
N GLU A 119 -1.46 -6.54 21.89
CA GLU A 119 -0.15 -5.89 21.76
C GLU A 119 -0.28 -4.53 21.04
N PRO A 120 0.59 -3.55 21.34
CA PRO A 120 0.55 -2.22 20.71
C PRO A 120 1.20 -2.27 19.32
N THR A 121 0.48 -2.81 18.37
CA THR A 121 0.97 -3.00 16.99
C THR A 121 0.41 -1.99 16.00
N TRP A 122 -0.56 -1.21 16.41
CA TRP A 122 -1.27 -0.29 15.55
C TRP A 122 -0.64 1.09 15.57
N HIS A 123 0.04 1.48 14.48
CA HIS A 123 0.68 2.78 14.33
C HIS A 123 -0.32 3.79 13.77
N ILE A 124 -0.80 4.67 14.63
CA ILE A 124 -1.81 5.65 14.25
C ILE A 124 -1.13 6.85 13.57
N VAL A 125 -1.58 7.16 12.37
CA VAL A 125 -1.10 8.32 11.61
C VAL A 125 -1.52 9.60 12.33
N LYS A 126 -0.57 10.48 12.57
CA LYS A 126 -0.78 11.78 13.19
C LYS A 126 -1.48 12.72 12.21
N THR A 127 -2.45 13.45 12.71
CA THR A 127 -3.19 14.45 11.95
C THR A 127 -3.45 15.68 12.83
N ASP A 128 -3.74 16.81 12.19
CA ASP A 128 -4.18 18.03 12.85
C ASP A 128 -5.54 17.90 13.57
N GLN A 129 -6.31 16.86 13.24
CA GLN A 129 -7.61 16.54 13.84
C GLN A 129 -7.50 15.60 15.06
N GLY A 130 -6.27 15.20 15.42
CA GLY A 130 -6.00 14.24 16.48
C GLY A 130 -6.28 12.79 16.07
N ILE A 131 -6.32 11.89 17.07
CA ILE A 131 -6.58 10.46 16.85
C ILE A 131 -8.04 10.25 16.45
N GLY A 132 -8.26 9.71 15.27
CA GLY A 132 -9.61 9.48 14.79
C GLY A 132 -9.69 8.68 13.47
N PRO A 133 -10.90 8.30 13.07
CA PRO A 133 -11.11 7.66 11.79
C PRO A 133 -10.63 8.56 10.64
N ARG A 134 -10.20 7.95 9.54
CA ARG A 134 -9.64 8.60 8.35
C ARG A 134 -8.21 9.14 8.48
N ALA A 135 -7.51 8.96 9.59
CA ALA A 135 -6.13 9.38 9.74
C ALA A 135 -5.21 8.77 8.67
N ALA A 136 -5.44 7.51 8.27
CA ALA A 136 -4.66 6.86 7.21
C ALA A 136 -4.81 7.53 5.83
N SER A 137 -5.79 8.41 5.62
CA SER A 137 -5.88 9.21 4.39
C SER A 137 -4.68 10.16 4.21
N PHE A 138 -4.08 10.61 5.31
CA PHE A 138 -2.86 11.43 5.27
C PHE A 138 -1.65 10.62 4.79
N MET A 139 -1.52 9.37 5.24
CA MET A 139 -0.51 8.44 4.72
C MET A 139 -0.70 8.19 3.22
N ASN A 140 -1.95 7.94 2.79
CA ASN A 140 -2.22 7.74 1.36
C ASN A 140 -1.91 8.98 0.51
N LYS A 141 -2.13 10.18 1.05
CA LYS A 141 -1.75 11.44 0.38
C LYS A 141 -0.23 11.59 0.26
N ALA A 142 0.52 11.22 1.31
CA ALA A 142 1.99 11.25 1.27
C ALA A 142 2.53 10.26 0.23
N LEU A 143 2.04 9.03 0.21
CA LEU A 143 2.38 8.04 -0.83
C LEU A 143 2.05 8.54 -2.24
N TYR A 144 0.91 9.19 -2.42
CA TYR A 144 0.52 9.73 -3.71
C TYR A 144 1.41 10.91 -4.13
N ALA A 145 1.72 11.82 -3.22
CA ALA A 145 2.64 12.91 -3.47
C ALA A 145 4.03 12.39 -3.89
N ARG A 146 4.55 11.40 -3.17
CA ARG A 146 5.82 10.74 -3.51
C ARG A 146 5.77 10.07 -4.88
N ALA A 147 4.68 9.37 -5.20
CA ALA A 147 4.48 8.79 -6.52
C ALA A 147 4.53 9.85 -7.64
N GLN A 148 3.89 11.00 -7.42
CA GLN A 148 3.91 12.13 -8.37
C GLN A 148 5.32 12.72 -8.54
N GLU A 149 6.08 12.91 -7.45
CA GLU A 149 7.48 13.38 -7.49
C GLU A 149 8.37 12.44 -8.31
N LEU A 150 8.14 11.13 -8.23
CA LEU A 150 8.84 10.10 -8.99
C LEU A 150 8.35 9.96 -10.44
N GLY A 151 7.38 10.78 -10.85
CA GLY A 151 6.85 10.77 -12.22
C GLY A 151 5.83 9.67 -12.51
N VAL A 152 5.30 8.99 -11.47
CA VAL A 152 4.22 8.00 -11.63
C VAL A 152 2.96 8.69 -12.16
N LYS A 153 2.43 8.17 -13.26
CA LYS A 153 1.16 8.66 -13.81
C LYS A 153 -0.01 7.91 -13.17
N VAL A 154 -0.93 8.63 -12.54
CA VAL A 154 -2.16 8.05 -11.98
C VAL A 154 -3.37 8.44 -12.82
N LEU A 155 -4.07 7.43 -13.32
CA LEU A 155 -5.30 7.59 -14.09
C LEU A 155 -6.48 7.25 -13.16
N LEU A 156 -7.17 8.28 -12.70
CA LEU A 156 -8.39 8.15 -11.91
C LEU A 156 -9.59 7.87 -12.81
N GLU A 157 -10.70 7.40 -12.22
CA GLU A 157 -11.92 7.02 -12.93
C GLU A 157 -11.65 6.08 -14.12
N THR A 158 -10.61 5.23 -13.95
CA THR A 158 -10.06 4.38 -15.00
C THR A 158 -10.02 2.92 -14.53
N PRO A 159 -11.18 2.23 -14.47
CA PRO A 159 -11.23 0.83 -14.08
C PRO A 159 -10.52 -0.08 -15.08
N ALA A 160 -9.60 -0.92 -14.59
CA ALA A 160 -9.02 -2.00 -15.38
C ALA A 160 -10.09 -3.07 -15.69
N LYS A 161 -10.11 -3.56 -16.92
CA LYS A 161 -11.02 -4.59 -17.38
C LYS A 161 -10.34 -5.93 -17.55
N LYS A 162 -9.13 -5.93 -18.13
CA LYS A 162 -8.46 -7.17 -18.52
C LYS A 162 -6.94 -6.97 -18.60
N ILE A 163 -6.18 -7.97 -18.17
CA ILE A 163 -4.76 -8.08 -18.48
C ILE A 163 -4.62 -8.71 -19.87
N ILE A 164 -3.88 -8.06 -20.75
CA ILE A 164 -3.60 -8.53 -22.10
C ILE A 164 -2.37 -9.43 -22.04
N MET A 165 -2.55 -10.67 -22.49
CA MET A 165 -1.48 -11.67 -22.57
C MET A 165 -1.09 -11.90 -24.04
N LYS A 166 0.22 -11.99 -24.30
CA LYS A 166 0.77 -12.38 -25.58
C LYS A 166 1.90 -13.39 -25.35
N ASP A 167 1.84 -14.53 -26.01
CA ASP A 167 2.84 -15.59 -25.90
C ASP A 167 3.15 -16.00 -24.45
N GLY A 168 2.10 -16.09 -23.60
CA GLY A 168 2.20 -16.45 -22.19
C GLY A 168 2.78 -15.35 -21.27
N LYS A 169 3.01 -14.14 -21.79
CA LYS A 169 3.55 -12.98 -21.03
C LYS A 169 2.54 -11.85 -21.00
N VAL A 170 2.63 -11.01 -19.95
CA VAL A 170 1.88 -9.74 -19.88
C VAL A 170 2.36 -8.84 -21.03
N ALA A 171 1.41 -8.30 -21.79
CA ALA A 171 1.66 -7.37 -22.89
C ALA A 171 0.97 -6.02 -22.67
N GLY A 172 -0.02 -5.95 -21.77
CA GLY A 172 -0.73 -4.71 -21.49
C GLY A 172 -1.91 -4.89 -20.54
N VAL A 173 -2.62 -3.80 -20.32
CA VAL A 173 -3.88 -3.74 -19.58
C VAL A 173 -4.91 -2.98 -20.40
N LEU A 174 -6.09 -3.57 -20.55
CA LEU A 174 -7.27 -2.89 -21.07
C LEU A 174 -8.00 -2.23 -19.90
N ALA A 175 -8.28 -0.96 -20.01
CA ALA A 175 -9.04 -0.17 -19.03
C ALA A 175 -10.12 0.65 -19.74
N VAL A 176 -10.97 1.31 -18.98
CA VAL A 176 -11.96 2.26 -19.51
C VAL A 176 -11.68 3.62 -18.92
N ASP A 177 -11.63 4.65 -19.73
CA ASP A 177 -11.44 6.02 -19.24
C ASP A 177 -12.74 6.61 -18.65
N LYS A 178 -12.65 7.82 -18.11
CA LYS A 178 -13.78 8.54 -17.51
C LYS A 178 -14.92 8.82 -18.48
N ASP A 179 -14.65 8.81 -19.78
CA ASP A 179 -15.65 9.06 -20.83
C ASP A 179 -16.27 7.75 -21.35
N GLY A 180 -15.93 6.63 -20.74
CA GLY A 180 -16.43 5.29 -21.09
C GLY A 180 -15.75 4.65 -22.29
N LYS A 181 -14.64 5.21 -22.76
CA LYS A 181 -13.87 4.70 -23.88
C LYS A 181 -12.87 3.67 -23.43
N ASP A 182 -12.79 2.55 -24.13
CA ASP A 182 -11.74 1.57 -23.94
C ASP A 182 -10.36 2.16 -24.28
N ILE A 183 -9.41 2.00 -23.37
CA ILE A 183 -8.01 2.42 -23.54
C ILE A 183 -7.09 1.22 -23.33
N GLU A 184 -6.06 1.12 -24.13
CA GLU A 184 -5.04 0.08 -24.00
C GLU A 184 -3.73 0.68 -23.48
N ILE A 185 -3.19 0.10 -22.40
CA ILE A 185 -1.91 0.47 -21.81
C ILE A 185 -0.94 -0.67 -22.07
N THR A 186 0.01 -0.50 -23.00
CA THR A 186 1.08 -1.47 -23.22
C THR A 186 2.05 -1.47 -22.04
N CYS A 187 2.37 -2.65 -21.48
CA CYS A 187 3.32 -2.78 -20.38
C CYS A 187 4.07 -4.12 -20.42
N LYS A 188 5.16 -4.21 -19.63
CA LYS A 188 5.94 -5.45 -19.45
C LYS A 188 5.43 -6.29 -18.27
N ALA A 189 4.83 -5.63 -17.28
CA ALA A 189 4.29 -6.27 -16.09
C ALA A 189 3.02 -5.54 -15.60
N ALA A 190 2.17 -6.25 -14.90
CA ALA A 190 1.01 -5.71 -14.21
C ALA A 190 1.02 -6.19 -12.74
N ILE A 191 0.82 -5.27 -11.80
CA ILE A 191 0.68 -5.55 -10.36
C ILE A 191 -0.78 -5.32 -10.00
N VAL A 192 -1.44 -6.34 -9.46
CA VAL A 192 -2.84 -6.27 -9.02
C VAL A 192 -2.87 -6.11 -7.50
N CYS A 193 -3.56 -5.05 -7.01
CA CYS A 193 -3.59 -4.65 -5.60
C CYS A 193 -5.00 -4.57 -5.03
#